data_b83099b4f5f06aa3833d1e427c60bd63
#
_entry.id   b83099b4f5f06aa3833d1e427c60bd63
#
_cell.length_a   1.000
_cell.length_b   1.000
_cell.length_c   1.000
_cell.angle_alpha   90.00
_cell.angle_beta   90.00
_cell.angle_gamma   90.00
#
_symmetry.space_group_name_H-M   'P 1'
#
loop_
_entity.id
_entity.type
_entity.pdbx_description
1 polymer ?
#
loop_
_entity_poly.entity_id
_entity_poly.type
_entity_poly.pdbx_seq_one_letter_code
_entity_poly.pdbx_strand_id
1 'polypeptide(L)'
;MKIALFIPCYINALYPQVGEASYRLLRSLGLDVDYPLNQTCCGQPMANAGYERDAQPLAERMEELFAGYDYVVGPSASCVSFVREGYPRLVPHADGGPCLASRIYEICEFVHDVVRPERLDASFHHKVSIHNSCHGVRLMWMSAAVSAACSPWRRRRSRSAWGATRSATTCLRAPSISRGPTVRV
;
A
#
# COMPACT_ATOMS: atom_id res chain seq x y z
N MET A 1 -5.88 15.18 6.88
CA MET A 1 -5.53 13.81 6.46
C MET A 1 -4.10 13.54 6.90
N LYS A 2 -3.92 12.63 7.85
CA LYS A 2 -2.59 12.22 8.33
C LYS A 2 -2.17 10.96 7.58
N ILE A 3 -1.04 10.99 6.91
CA ILE A 3 -0.50 9.87 6.15
C ILE A 3 0.80 9.43 6.81
N ALA A 4 0.93 8.13 7.08
CA ALA A 4 2.20 7.55 7.49
C ALA A 4 2.86 6.79 6.35
N LEU A 5 4.16 6.94 6.20
CA LEU A 5 4.97 6.13 5.31
C LEU A 5 5.48 4.89 6.06
N PHE A 6 5.08 3.71 5.60
CA PHE A 6 5.59 2.44 6.08
C PHE A 6 6.71 1.94 5.17
N ILE A 7 7.93 1.84 5.69
CA ILE A 7 9.07 1.30 4.96
C ILE A 7 9.37 -0.11 5.45
N PRO A 8 9.10 -1.14 4.62
CA PRO A 8 9.41 -2.52 4.96
C PRO A 8 10.87 -2.75 5.33
N CYS A 9 11.10 -3.65 6.28
CA CYS A 9 12.42 -3.91 6.85
C CYS A 9 13.50 -4.22 5.78
N TYR A 10 13.15 -5.00 4.75
CA TYR A 10 14.10 -5.32 3.67
C TYR A 10 14.41 -4.11 2.78
N ILE A 11 13.44 -3.21 2.57
CA ILE A 11 13.66 -1.97 1.82
C ILE A 11 14.58 -1.07 2.64
N ASN A 12 14.30 -0.90 3.93
CA ASN A 12 15.14 -0.09 4.81
C ASN A 12 16.58 -0.61 4.87
N ALA A 13 16.77 -1.92 4.89
CA ALA A 13 18.09 -2.53 5.02
C ALA A 13 18.88 -2.60 3.70
N LEU A 14 18.22 -2.88 2.56
CA LEU A 14 18.89 -3.18 1.31
C LEU A 14 18.72 -2.09 0.24
N TYR A 15 17.60 -1.35 0.29
CA TYR A 15 17.22 -0.37 -0.73
C TYR A 15 16.69 0.93 -0.13
N PRO A 16 17.40 1.59 0.82
CA PRO A 16 16.89 2.76 1.52
C PRO A 16 16.49 3.91 0.58
N GLN A 17 17.11 4.00 -0.59
CA GLN A 17 16.76 4.95 -1.65
C GLN A 17 15.32 4.81 -2.15
N VAL A 18 14.71 3.61 -2.06
CA VAL A 18 13.29 3.42 -2.41
C VAL A 18 12.39 4.09 -1.38
N GLY A 19 12.75 3.99 -0.09
CA GLY A 19 12.03 4.69 0.97
C GLY A 19 12.08 6.20 0.81
N GLU A 20 13.26 6.74 0.53
CA GLU A 20 13.44 8.18 0.27
C GLU A 20 12.68 8.65 -0.96
N ALA A 21 12.72 7.91 -2.07
CA ALA A 21 11.98 8.22 -3.28
C ALA A 21 10.48 8.19 -3.04
N SER A 22 9.99 7.22 -2.25
CA SER A 22 8.58 7.13 -1.87
C SER A 22 8.13 8.35 -1.07
N TYR A 23 8.92 8.77 -0.10
CA TYR A 23 8.65 9.98 0.68
C TYR A 23 8.61 11.22 -0.22
N ARG A 24 9.63 11.40 -1.07
CA ARG A 24 9.71 12.53 -2.00
C ARG A 24 8.52 12.57 -2.97
N LEU A 25 8.13 11.41 -3.50
CA LEU A 25 6.97 11.30 -4.39
C LEU A 25 5.68 11.78 -3.69
N LEU A 26 5.39 11.26 -2.51
CA LEU A 26 4.19 11.64 -1.77
C LEU A 26 4.20 13.13 -1.39
N ARG A 27 5.35 13.66 -0.99
CA ARG A 27 5.52 15.10 -0.69
C ARG A 27 5.35 15.99 -1.94
N SER A 28 5.84 15.55 -3.11
CA SER A 28 5.66 16.29 -4.37
C SER A 28 4.20 16.35 -4.84
N LEU A 29 3.37 15.42 -4.37
CA LEU A 29 1.93 15.42 -4.58
C LEU A 29 1.17 16.34 -3.57
N GLY A 30 1.90 17.11 -2.76
CA GLY A 30 1.31 18.04 -1.80
C GLY A 30 0.77 17.36 -0.53
N LEU A 31 1.15 16.09 -0.29
CA LEU A 31 0.66 15.34 0.86
C LEU A 31 1.52 15.61 2.10
N ASP A 32 0.87 15.71 3.25
CA ASP A 32 1.57 15.76 4.53
C ASP A 32 1.82 14.35 5.03
N VAL A 33 3.09 13.91 4.95
CA VAL A 33 3.52 12.54 5.19
C VAL A 33 4.46 12.51 6.38
N ASP A 34 4.11 11.71 7.37
CA ASP A 34 4.94 11.40 8.53
C ASP A 34 5.69 10.08 8.34
N TYR A 35 6.84 9.95 8.97
CA TYR A 35 7.65 8.73 9.00
C TYR A 35 7.92 8.32 10.44
N PRO A 36 7.06 7.46 11.04
CA PRO A 36 7.29 6.97 12.39
C PRO A 36 8.60 6.17 12.49
N LEU A 37 9.52 6.57 13.37
CA LEU A 37 10.86 5.97 13.46
C LEU A 37 10.87 4.56 14.08
N ASN A 38 9.85 4.22 14.86
CA ASN A 38 9.80 2.96 15.62
C ASN A 38 9.16 1.80 14.83
N GLN A 39 9.25 1.86 13.51
CA GLN A 39 8.70 0.82 12.65
C GLN A 39 9.45 -0.51 12.79
N THR A 40 8.69 -1.61 12.69
CA THR A 40 9.22 -2.96 12.73
C THR A 40 8.92 -3.71 11.43
N CYS A 41 9.33 -4.97 11.36
CA CYS A 41 8.91 -5.88 10.30
C CYS A 41 7.39 -6.09 10.37
N CYS A 42 6.74 -6.24 9.21
CA CYS A 42 5.32 -6.61 9.15
C CYS A 42 5.00 -8.02 9.65
N GLY A 43 6.00 -8.87 9.87
CA GLY A 43 5.80 -10.26 10.32
C GLY A 43 5.62 -11.28 9.18
N GLN A 44 5.50 -10.84 7.93
CA GLN A 44 5.26 -11.74 6.79
C GLN A 44 6.26 -12.90 6.67
N PRO A 45 7.60 -12.73 6.83
CA PRO A 45 8.54 -13.85 6.73
C PRO A 45 8.29 -14.93 7.77
N MET A 46 7.91 -14.55 8.98
CA MET A 46 7.60 -15.48 10.08
C MET A 46 6.32 -16.26 9.78
N ALA A 47 5.25 -15.54 9.39
CA ALA A 47 3.98 -16.18 9.05
C ALA A 47 4.11 -17.12 7.84
N ASN A 48 4.85 -16.73 6.80
CA ASN A 48 5.11 -17.59 5.64
C ASN A 48 5.92 -18.85 5.97
N ALA A 49 6.75 -18.78 7.01
CA ALA A 49 7.50 -19.93 7.51
C ALA A 49 6.71 -20.81 8.50
N GLY A 50 5.44 -20.47 8.77
CA GLY A 50 4.57 -21.20 9.69
C GLY A 50 4.65 -20.75 11.16
N TYR A 51 5.38 -19.68 11.44
CA TYR A 51 5.53 -19.10 12.78
C TYR A 51 4.56 -17.93 12.99
N GLU A 52 3.25 -18.15 12.82
CA GLU A 52 2.24 -17.10 12.93
C GLU A 52 2.20 -16.48 14.35
N ARG A 53 2.46 -17.30 15.39
CA ARG A 53 2.51 -16.79 16.77
C ARG A 53 3.62 -15.77 16.99
N ASP A 54 4.73 -15.90 16.30
CA ASP A 54 5.85 -14.96 16.38
C ASP A 54 5.60 -13.69 15.55
N ALA A 55 4.72 -13.76 14.56
CA ALA A 55 4.28 -12.64 13.77
C ALA A 55 3.25 -11.76 14.51
N GLN A 56 2.48 -12.34 15.45
CA GLN A 56 1.41 -11.63 16.15
C GLN A 56 1.90 -10.40 16.93
N PRO A 57 2.95 -10.45 17.77
CA PRO A 57 3.42 -9.26 18.50
C PRO A 57 3.89 -8.13 17.57
N LEU A 58 4.40 -8.47 16.38
CA LEU A 58 4.78 -7.48 15.37
C LEU A 58 3.54 -6.82 14.77
N ALA A 59 2.49 -7.59 14.52
CA ALA A 59 1.23 -7.08 14.01
C ALA A 59 0.55 -6.16 15.03
N GLU A 60 0.49 -6.54 16.30
CA GLU A 60 -0.04 -5.72 17.40
C GLU A 60 0.70 -4.37 17.48
N ARG A 61 2.03 -4.41 17.47
CA ARG A 61 2.84 -3.19 17.50
C ARG A 61 2.63 -2.30 16.28
N MET A 62 2.43 -2.87 15.11
CA MET A 62 2.14 -2.11 13.88
C MET A 62 0.75 -1.45 13.95
N GLU A 63 -0.26 -2.16 14.47
CA GLU A 63 -1.59 -1.58 14.70
C GLU A 63 -1.52 -0.38 15.64
N GLU A 64 -0.82 -0.51 16.78
CA GLU A 64 -0.62 0.58 17.74
C GLU A 64 0.13 1.77 17.13
N LEU A 65 1.24 1.51 16.44
CA LEU A 65 2.08 2.54 15.84
C LEU A 65 1.33 3.40 14.83
N PHE A 66 0.48 2.76 14.04
CA PHE A 66 -0.26 3.42 12.96
C PHE A 66 -1.70 3.78 13.32
N ALA A 67 -2.13 3.60 14.58
CA ALA A 67 -3.52 3.86 15.00
C ALA A 67 -4.00 5.30 14.72
N GLY A 68 -3.10 6.29 14.85
CA GLY A 68 -3.43 7.71 14.70
C GLY A 68 -3.41 8.26 13.27
N TYR A 69 -3.22 7.41 12.24
CA TYR A 69 -3.13 7.82 10.85
C TYR A 69 -4.36 7.41 10.05
N ASP A 70 -4.79 8.30 9.15
CA ASP A 70 -5.90 8.04 8.23
C ASP A 70 -5.50 7.02 7.16
N TYR A 71 -4.26 7.10 6.68
CA TYR A 71 -3.68 6.21 5.68
C TYR A 71 -2.25 5.82 6.03
N VAL A 72 -1.91 4.58 5.72
CA VAL A 72 -0.54 4.06 5.78
C VAL A 72 -0.13 3.62 4.39
N VAL A 73 0.99 4.11 3.90
CA VAL A 73 1.42 3.87 2.52
C VAL A 73 2.80 3.24 2.52
N GLY A 74 2.96 2.14 1.80
CA GLY A 74 4.26 1.46 1.72
C GLY A 74 4.62 1.00 0.31
N PRO A 75 5.92 1.04 -0.07
CA PRO A 75 6.38 0.67 -1.40
C PRO A 75 6.62 -0.85 -1.55
N SER A 76 5.71 -1.66 -1.03
CA SER A 76 5.84 -3.13 -1.10
C SER A 76 4.48 -3.81 -1.12
N ALA A 77 4.09 -4.30 -2.28
CA ALA A 77 2.83 -5.03 -2.45
C ALA A 77 2.74 -6.27 -1.55
N SER A 78 3.84 -6.99 -1.33
CA SER A 78 3.82 -8.21 -0.51
C SER A 78 3.57 -7.91 0.97
N CYS A 79 4.24 -6.90 1.54
CA CYS A 79 4.01 -6.51 2.92
C CYS A 79 2.62 -5.93 3.13
N VAL A 80 2.17 -5.07 2.21
CA VAL A 80 0.82 -4.47 2.28
C VAL A 80 -0.26 -5.54 2.16
N SER A 81 -0.13 -6.49 1.23
CA SER A 81 -1.09 -7.59 1.11
C SER A 81 -1.11 -8.48 2.35
N PHE A 82 0.05 -8.74 2.96
CA PHE A 82 0.11 -9.52 4.20
C PHE A 82 -0.60 -8.80 5.36
N VAL A 83 -0.42 -7.50 5.50
CA VAL A 83 -1.14 -6.70 6.52
C VAL A 83 -2.65 -6.77 6.26
N ARG A 84 -3.10 -6.61 5.01
CA ARG A 84 -4.53 -6.68 4.65
C ARG A 84 -5.18 -8.02 4.93
N GLU A 85 -4.53 -9.11 4.55
CA GLU A 85 -5.10 -10.46 4.60
C GLU A 85 -4.76 -11.22 5.88
N GLY A 86 -3.59 -10.95 6.46
CA GLY A 86 -3.06 -11.65 7.62
C GLY A 86 -3.46 -11.03 8.96
N TYR A 87 -3.35 -9.72 9.09
CA TYR A 87 -3.61 -9.04 10.37
C TYR A 87 -5.00 -9.25 10.94
N PRO A 88 -6.09 -9.28 10.17
CA PRO A 88 -7.42 -9.58 10.74
C PRO A 88 -7.49 -10.94 11.46
N ARG A 89 -6.59 -11.87 11.14
CA ARG A 89 -6.49 -13.17 11.83
C ARG A 89 -5.52 -13.14 13.00
N LEU A 90 -4.42 -12.36 12.88
CA LEU A 90 -3.39 -12.26 13.92
C LEU A 90 -3.81 -11.34 15.06
N VAL A 91 -4.51 -10.26 14.74
CA VAL A 91 -4.98 -9.24 15.70
C VAL A 91 -6.47 -9.00 15.45
N PRO A 92 -7.34 -9.89 15.93
CA PRO A 92 -8.77 -9.71 15.75
C PRO A 92 -9.28 -8.52 16.60
N HIS A 93 -9.91 -7.54 15.94
CA HIS A 93 -10.57 -6.42 16.59
C HIS A 93 -11.98 -6.83 16.99
N ALA A 94 -12.20 -7.12 18.28
CA ALA A 94 -13.49 -7.58 18.80
C ALA A 94 -14.63 -6.57 18.59
N ASP A 95 -14.31 -5.28 18.56
CA ASP A 95 -15.28 -4.18 18.50
C ASP A 95 -15.50 -3.62 17.08
N GLY A 96 -14.97 -4.27 16.04
CA GLY A 96 -15.10 -3.78 14.66
C GLY A 96 -14.47 -2.40 14.42
N GLY A 97 -13.55 -1.99 15.29
CA GLY A 97 -12.83 -0.72 15.17
C GLY A 97 -11.95 -0.63 13.92
N PRO A 98 -11.44 0.57 13.61
CA PRO A 98 -10.59 0.78 12.43
C PRO A 98 -9.29 0.00 12.57
N CYS A 99 -9.12 -1.04 11.75
CA CYS A 99 -7.90 -1.85 11.69
C CYS A 99 -6.93 -1.30 10.63
N LEU A 100 -5.64 -1.57 10.81
CA LEU A 100 -4.61 -1.16 9.85
C LEU A 100 -4.86 -1.74 8.46
N ALA A 101 -5.42 -2.95 8.39
CA ALA A 101 -5.74 -3.63 7.15
C ALA A 101 -6.66 -2.83 6.22
N SER A 102 -7.54 -1.99 6.76
CA SER A 102 -8.45 -1.13 5.97
C SER A 102 -7.83 0.17 5.47
N ARG A 103 -6.69 0.57 6.05
CA ARG A 103 -6.05 1.88 5.86
C ARG A 103 -4.67 1.80 5.22
N ILE A 104 -4.14 0.60 5.01
CA ILE A 104 -2.83 0.41 4.41
C ILE A 104 -2.94 0.24 2.89
N TYR A 105 -2.09 0.93 2.16
CA TYR A 105 -2.04 0.95 0.70
C TYR A 105 -0.61 0.74 0.18
N GLU A 106 -0.50 0.07 -0.93
CA GLU A 106 0.72 0.13 -1.73
C GLU A 106 0.81 1.49 -2.43
N ILE A 107 2.02 2.01 -2.60
CA ILE A 107 2.22 3.39 -3.05
C ILE A 107 1.59 3.68 -4.42
N CYS A 108 1.70 2.77 -5.38
CA CYS A 108 1.10 2.96 -6.71
C CYS A 108 -0.43 2.91 -6.63
N GLU A 109 -0.96 1.99 -5.82
CA GLU A 109 -2.39 1.91 -5.55
C GLU A 109 -2.90 3.17 -4.86
N PHE A 110 -2.19 3.67 -3.86
CA PHE A 110 -2.57 4.89 -3.15
C PHE A 110 -2.61 6.10 -4.07
N VAL A 111 -1.58 6.27 -4.89
CA VAL A 111 -1.53 7.37 -5.87
C VAL A 111 -2.65 7.24 -6.91
N HIS A 112 -2.91 6.03 -7.41
CA HIS A 112 -3.93 5.80 -8.43
C HIS A 112 -5.36 5.91 -7.90
N ASP A 113 -5.66 5.30 -6.75
CA ASP A 113 -7.03 5.11 -6.27
C ASP A 113 -7.48 6.19 -5.28
N VAL A 114 -6.54 6.75 -4.51
CA VAL A 114 -6.83 7.71 -3.45
C VAL A 114 -6.48 9.13 -3.88
N VAL A 115 -5.22 9.37 -4.25
CA VAL A 115 -4.74 10.73 -4.60
C VAL A 115 -5.29 11.20 -5.93
N ARG A 116 -5.27 10.33 -6.94
CA ARG A 116 -5.77 10.58 -8.31
C ARG A 116 -5.29 11.90 -8.90
N PRO A 117 -3.98 12.15 -8.95
CA PRO A 117 -3.46 13.37 -9.51
C PRO A 117 -3.86 13.46 -11.00
N GLU A 118 -4.27 14.64 -11.47
CA GLU A 118 -4.60 14.87 -12.88
C GLU A 118 -3.41 14.58 -13.80
N ARG A 119 -2.21 14.85 -13.30
CA ARG A 119 -0.95 14.61 -13.98
C ARG A 119 0.15 14.27 -12.98
N LEU A 120 0.95 13.26 -13.31
CA LEU A 120 2.25 13.03 -12.68
C LEU A 120 3.32 13.63 -13.59
N ASP A 121 4.01 14.65 -13.09
CA ASP A 121 5.12 15.26 -13.83
C ASP A 121 6.40 14.45 -13.60
N ALA A 122 6.41 13.24 -14.19
CA ALA A 122 7.49 12.29 -14.11
C ALA A 122 7.84 11.77 -15.50
N SER A 123 9.13 11.70 -15.80
CA SER A 123 9.64 11.13 -17.04
C SER A 123 10.78 10.16 -16.77
N PHE A 124 10.82 9.08 -17.53
CA PHE A 124 11.88 8.10 -17.47
C PHE A 124 12.24 7.67 -18.89
N HIS A 125 13.39 8.15 -19.38
CA HIS A 125 13.78 8.02 -20.79
C HIS A 125 14.46 6.68 -21.14
N HIS A 126 14.13 5.61 -20.43
CA HIS A 126 14.66 4.27 -20.66
C HIS A 126 13.54 3.28 -20.93
N LYS A 127 13.87 2.19 -21.62
CA LYS A 127 12.96 1.05 -21.78
C LYS A 127 12.79 0.38 -20.43
N VAL A 128 11.54 0.17 -20.02
CA VAL A 128 11.20 -0.52 -18.78
C VAL A 128 10.37 -1.75 -19.05
N SER A 129 10.57 -2.79 -18.25
CA SER A 129 9.64 -3.91 -18.17
C SER A 129 9.12 -4.00 -16.74
N ILE A 130 7.88 -4.47 -16.59
CA ILE A 130 7.23 -4.57 -15.29
C ILE A 130 7.16 -6.05 -14.94
N HIS A 131 7.77 -6.40 -13.79
CA HIS A 131 7.57 -7.69 -13.16
C HIS A 131 6.40 -7.59 -12.17
N ASN A 132 5.29 -8.20 -12.51
CA ASN A 132 4.15 -8.28 -11.61
C ASN A 132 4.39 -9.38 -10.58
N SER A 133 4.61 -9.00 -9.32
CA SER A 133 4.76 -9.97 -8.24
C SER A 133 3.45 -10.73 -7.99
N CYS A 134 3.56 -11.98 -7.50
CA CYS A 134 2.38 -12.82 -7.23
C CYS A 134 1.37 -12.14 -6.29
N HIS A 135 1.84 -11.53 -5.21
CA HIS A 135 0.98 -10.82 -4.26
C HIS A 135 0.38 -9.54 -4.87
N GLY A 136 1.16 -8.79 -5.64
CA GLY A 136 0.67 -7.60 -6.33
C GLY A 136 -0.47 -7.90 -7.31
N VAL A 137 -0.36 -8.98 -8.07
CA VAL A 137 -1.39 -9.36 -9.05
C VAL A 137 -2.59 -10.03 -8.40
N ARG A 138 -2.37 -10.96 -7.48
CA ARG A 138 -3.44 -11.80 -6.93
C ARG A 138 -4.25 -11.13 -5.84
N LEU A 139 -3.59 -10.32 -5.00
CA LEU A 139 -4.20 -9.76 -3.80
C LEU A 139 -4.48 -8.25 -3.90
N MET A 140 -3.75 -7.53 -4.73
CA MET A 140 -3.85 -6.07 -4.79
C MET A 140 -4.32 -5.50 -6.14
N TRP A 141 -4.52 -6.33 -7.15
CA TRP A 141 -4.94 -5.90 -8.50
C TRP A 141 -4.05 -4.82 -9.13
N MET A 142 -2.79 -4.76 -8.72
CA MET A 142 -1.83 -3.72 -9.12
C MET A 142 -1.55 -3.65 -10.61
N SER A 143 -1.87 -4.68 -11.38
CA SER A 143 -1.67 -4.68 -12.83
C SER A 143 -2.43 -3.55 -13.53
N ALA A 144 -3.59 -3.16 -13.03
CA ALA A 144 -4.36 -2.04 -13.56
C ALA A 144 -3.75 -0.68 -13.20
N ALA A 145 -3.37 -0.48 -11.91
CA ALA A 145 -2.77 0.76 -11.43
C ALA A 145 -1.40 1.02 -12.07
N VAL A 146 -0.53 0.01 -12.12
CA VAL A 146 0.80 0.15 -12.74
C VAL A 146 0.69 0.32 -14.26
N SER A 147 -0.22 -0.38 -14.93
CA SER A 147 -0.46 -0.20 -16.36
C SER A 147 -1.03 1.19 -16.68
N ALA A 148 -1.87 1.75 -15.82
CA ALA A 148 -2.40 3.11 -15.99
C ALA A 148 -1.32 4.16 -15.77
N ALA A 149 -0.46 4.02 -14.75
CA ALA A 149 0.64 4.93 -14.47
C ALA A 149 1.75 4.89 -15.54
N CYS A 150 1.94 3.74 -16.20
CA CYS A 150 2.94 3.57 -17.26
C CYS A 150 2.40 3.79 -18.68
N SER A 151 1.13 4.17 -18.85
CA SER A 151 0.47 4.23 -20.14
C SER A 151 0.25 5.65 -20.71
N PRO A 152 1.28 6.24 -21.33
CA PRO A 152 1.07 6.92 -22.61
C PRO A 152 1.08 5.93 -23.81
N TRP A 153 1.44 4.65 -23.61
CA TRP A 153 1.85 3.75 -24.69
C TRP A 153 0.91 2.57 -25.03
N ARG A 154 -0.22 2.36 -24.32
CA ARG A 154 -1.15 1.27 -24.71
C ARG A 154 -2.61 1.65 -24.64
N ARG A 155 -3.12 2.23 -25.74
CA ARG A 155 -4.49 1.94 -26.16
C ARG A 155 -4.45 0.67 -27.01
N ARG A 156 -4.92 -0.47 -26.47
CA ARG A 156 -5.75 -1.52 -27.08
C ARG A 156 -5.57 -2.90 -26.44
N ARG A 157 -6.74 -3.44 -26.09
CA ARG A 157 -7.11 -4.86 -25.81
C ARG A 157 -6.66 -5.38 -24.44
N SER A 158 -7.48 -6.06 -23.69
CA SER A 158 -8.72 -6.83 -23.90
C SER A 158 -9.39 -7.08 -22.53
N ARG A 159 -10.72 -7.09 -22.53
CA ARG A 159 -11.54 -7.57 -21.41
C ARG A 159 -11.43 -9.09 -21.35
N SER A 160 -11.01 -9.65 -20.23
CA SER A 160 -11.41 -11.00 -19.86
C SER A 160 -11.77 -11.00 -18.37
N ALA A 161 -13.03 -11.34 -18.13
CA ALA A 161 -13.61 -11.47 -16.81
C ALA A 161 -13.06 -12.70 -16.11
N TRP A 162 -12.55 -12.50 -14.88
CA TRP A 162 -12.46 -13.57 -13.91
C TRP A 162 -13.19 -13.09 -12.65
N GLY A 163 -14.36 -13.69 -12.43
CA GLY A 163 -15.10 -13.51 -11.21
C GLY A 163 -14.37 -14.18 -10.06
N ALA A 164 -14.01 -13.43 -9.05
CA ALA A 164 -13.59 -13.95 -7.75
C ALA A 164 -14.58 -13.44 -6.71
N THR A 165 -15.28 -14.38 -6.12
CA THR A 165 -16.17 -14.17 -4.98
C THR A 165 -15.37 -13.63 -3.80
N ARG A 166 -15.72 -12.44 -3.34
CA ARG A 166 -15.17 -11.82 -2.14
C ARG A 166 -15.80 -12.46 -0.90
N SER A 167 -15.01 -13.12 -0.09
CA SER A 167 -15.34 -13.37 1.31
C SER A 167 -15.17 -12.04 2.06
N ALA A 168 -16.29 -11.44 2.45
CA ALA A 168 -16.29 -10.18 3.18
C ALA A 168 -15.96 -10.42 4.64
N THR A 169 -14.70 -10.23 5.02
CA THR A 169 -14.36 -9.94 6.40
C THR A 169 -14.58 -8.44 6.58
N THR A 170 -15.55 -8.09 7.41
CA THR A 170 -16.06 -6.72 7.55
C THR A 170 -15.06 -5.84 8.30
N CYS A 171 -14.09 -5.30 7.60
CA CYS A 171 -13.35 -4.14 8.04
C CYS A 171 -13.95 -2.93 7.30
N LEU A 172 -14.45 -1.94 8.01
CA LEU A 172 -15.08 -0.75 7.44
C LEU A 172 -14.06 0.00 6.56
N ARG A 173 -14.43 0.27 5.33
CA ARG A 173 -13.63 1.01 4.35
C ARG A 173 -13.46 2.46 4.80
N ALA A 174 -12.24 2.99 4.71
CA ALA A 174 -11.97 4.40 4.93
C ALA A 174 -12.83 5.30 4.02
N PRO A 175 -13.23 6.50 4.48
CA PRO A 175 -14.07 7.41 3.70
C PRO A 175 -13.36 7.88 2.42
N SER A 176 -14.10 7.99 1.33
CA SER A 176 -13.62 8.53 0.06
C SER A 176 -13.33 10.03 0.20
N ILE A 177 -12.19 10.47 -0.29
CA ILE A 177 -11.80 11.89 -0.32
C ILE A 177 -12.63 12.62 -1.38
N SER A 178 -13.31 13.70 -0.98
CA SER A 178 -13.84 14.68 -1.93
C SER A 178 -12.68 15.36 -2.66
N ARG A 179 -12.82 15.57 -3.98
CA ARG A 179 -11.80 16.19 -4.84
C ARG A 179 -11.30 17.49 -4.21
N GLY A 180 -10.06 17.51 -3.79
CA GLY A 180 -9.35 18.68 -3.34
C GLY A 180 -8.89 19.55 -4.52
N PRO A 181 -8.47 20.81 -4.26
CA PRO A 181 -8.12 21.76 -5.29
C PRO A 181 -6.86 21.34 -6.07
N THR A 182 -6.84 21.68 -7.34
CA THR A 182 -5.74 21.48 -8.29
C THR A 182 -4.43 22.03 -7.71
N VAL A 183 -3.48 21.16 -7.45
CA VAL A 183 -2.13 21.56 -7.00
C VAL A 183 -1.32 21.91 -8.25
N ARG A 184 -0.94 23.20 -8.38
CA ARG A 184 0.13 23.64 -9.29
C ARG A 184 1.45 23.44 -8.56
N VAL A 185 2.32 22.62 -9.11
CA VAL A 185 3.74 22.55 -8.75
C VAL A 185 4.53 23.48 -9.66
#